data_94d7470a66198e40b1a6ffc7980e3f6b
#
_entry.id   94d7470a66198e40b1a6ffc7980e3f6b
#
_cell.length_a   1.000
_cell.length_b   1.000
_cell.length_c   1.000
_cell.angle_alpha   90.00
_cell.angle_beta   90.00
_cell.angle_gamma   90.00
#
_symmetry.space_group_name_H-M   'P 1'
#
loop_
_entity.id
_entity.type
_entity.pdbx_description
1 polymer ?
#
loop_
_entity_poly.entity_id
_entity_poly.type
_entity_poly.pdbx_seq_one_letter_code
_entity_poly.pdbx_strand_id
1 'polypeptide(L)'
;MSIINALEKRRSYYNINKELPVSTEEVIKRIETLTELVPDAFNMKSSRLVVALGEKQDLLWDSIYEVFGGDVPKDKTDSFKAGAGTVLYFYDQAVVKGLQDQFPLYAGNFPGWALQANAMLQISIWSGLRELGIGASLQHYNPVIDQKIRELFDVPESYQLIAQMPFGGIVEEPGPKEKEDISKRVRIVK
;
A
#
# COMPACT_ATOMS: atom_id res chain seq x y z
N MET A 1 -19.44 -8.04 -4.26
CA MET A 1 -19.64 -6.55 -4.20
C MET A 1 -19.25 -5.97 -5.55
N SER A 2 -19.87 -4.88 -6.06
CA SER A 2 -19.41 -4.22 -7.28
C SER A 2 -18.15 -3.38 -6.99
N ILE A 3 -17.30 -3.12 -8.01
CA ILE A 3 -16.11 -2.27 -7.87
C ILE A 3 -16.47 -0.87 -7.37
N ILE A 4 -17.63 -0.33 -7.81
CA ILE A 4 -18.12 0.98 -7.37
C ILE A 4 -18.36 0.96 -5.86
N ASN A 5 -19.09 -0.02 -5.33
CA ASN A 5 -19.33 -0.16 -3.89
C ASN A 5 -18.03 -0.32 -3.08
N ALA A 6 -17.06 -1.08 -3.61
CA ALA A 6 -15.77 -1.24 -2.94
C ALA A 6 -15.04 0.10 -2.84
N LEU A 7 -15.01 0.89 -3.92
CA LEU A 7 -14.39 2.21 -3.95
C LEU A 7 -15.12 3.25 -3.08
N GLU A 8 -16.45 3.21 -3.02
CA GLU A 8 -17.25 4.09 -2.15
C GLU A 8 -16.97 3.85 -0.67
N LYS A 9 -16.89 2.58 -0.28
CA LYS A 9 -16.62 2.17 1.12
C LYS A 9 -15.17 2.32 1.53
N ARG A 10 -14.23 2.24 0.59
CA ARG A 10 -12.82 2.43 0.86
C ARG A 10 -12.56 3.90 1.22
N ARG A 11 -12.15 4.12 2.45
CA ARG A 11 -11.77 5.44 2.99
C ARG A 11 -10.42 5.32 3.70
N SER A 12 -9.78 6.44 4.02
CA SER A 12 -8.62 6.46 4.91
C SER A 12 -9.09 6.35 6.35
N TYR A 13 -8.83 5.22 6.98
CA TYR A 13 -9.13 4.96 8.37
C TYR A 13 -7.85 5.15 9.18
N TYR A 14 -7.84 6.12 10.07
CA TYR A 14 -6.68 6.45 10.91
C TYR A 14 -6.82 5.89 12.33
N ASN A 15 -8.06 5.74 12.81
CA ASN A 15 -8.37 5.15 14.10
C ASN A 15 -8.72 3.68 13.93
N ILE A 16 -7.69 2.84 14.08
CA ILE A 16 -7.74 1.39 13.88
C ILE A 16 -7.16 0.66 15.09
N ASN A 17 -7.48 -0.62 15.25
CA ASN A 17 -6.97 -1.46 16.33
C ASN A 17 -6.49 -2.83 15.82
N LYS A 18 -5.98 -3.67 16.73
CA LYS A 18 -5.48 -5.03 16.41
C LYS A 18 -6.59 -6.07 16.19
N GLU A 19 -7.86 -5.75 16.49
CA GLU A 19 -8.97 -6.67 16.40
C GLU A 19 -9.51 -6.75 14.97
N LEU A 20 -9.18 -7.83 14.26
CA LEU A 20 -9.65 -8.04 12.90
C LEU A 20 -11.03 -8.73 12.91
N PRO A 21 -11.96 -8.35 11.99
CA PRO A 21 -13.26 -9.00 11.85
C PRO A 21 -13.18 -10.40 11.20
N VAL A 22 -12.03 -10.76 10.66
CA VAL A 22 -11.71 -12.04 10.01
C VAL A 22 -10.35 -12.55 10.48
N SER A 23 -10.00 -13.80 10.17
CA SER A 23 -8.68 -14.33 10.56
C SER A 23 -7.53 -13.66 9.80
N THR A 24 -6.33 -13.66 10.38
CA THR A 24 -5.11 -13.15 9.74
C THR A 24 -4.80 -13.91 8.45
N GLU A 25 -5.07 -15.21 8.41
CA GLU A 25 -4.88 -16.06 7.23
C GLU A 25 -5.79 -15.62 6.08
N GLU A 26 -7.04 -15.23 6.37
CA GLU A 26 -7.95 -14.71 5.35
C GLU A 26 -7.48 -13.35 4.79
N VAL A 27 -6.93 -12.48 5.64
CA VAL A 27 -6.31 -11.22 5.22
C VAL A 27 -5.12 -11.47 4.30
N ILE A 28 -4.20 -12.36 4.69
CA ILE A 28 -3.02 -12.72 3.89
C ILE A 28 -3.47 -13.29 2.54
N LYS A 29 -4.40 -14.23 2.54
CA LYS A 29 -4.93 -14.83 1.31
C LYS A 29 -5.58 -13.81 0.39
N ARG A 30 -6.29 -12.80 0.93
CA ARG A 30 -6.85 -11.70 0.14
C ARG A 30 -5.75 -10.88 -0.52
N ILE A 31 -4.69 -10.54 0.22
CA ILE A 31 -3.54 -9.79 -0.31
C ILE A 31 -2.84 -10.58 -1.42
N GLU A 32 -2.55 -11.86 -1.20
CA GLU A 32 -1.93 -12.75 -2.20
C GLU A 32 -2.77 -12.84 -3.48
N THR A 33 -4.09 -13.11 -3.33
CA THR A 33 -5.01 -13.22 -4.47
C THR A 33 -5.04 -11.94 -5.30
N LEU A 34 -5.12 -10.78 -4.66
CA LEU A 34 -5.12 -9.50 -5.37
C LEU A 34 -3.79 -9.21 -6.04
N THR A 35 -2.68 -9.59 -5.41
CA THR A 35 -1.34 -9.45 -5.99
C THR A 35 -1.18 -10.30 -7.26
N GLU A 36 -1.80 -11.47 -7.30
CA GLU A 36 -1.80 -12.35 -8.48
C GLU A 36 -2.68 -11.80 -9.61
N LEU A 37 -3.85 -11.24 -9.26
CA LEU A 37 -4.87 -10.84 -10.24
C LEU A 37 -4.64 -9.46 -10.85
N VAL A 38 -3.97 -8.54 -10.14
CA VAL A 38 -3.74 -7.19 -10.64
C VAL A 38 -2.73 -7.20 -11.79
N PRO A 39 -3.08 -6.62 -12.96
CA PRO A 39 -2.22 -6.64 -14.11
C PRO A 39 -1.01 -5.71 -13.97
N ASP A 40 0.05 -6.06 -14.66
CA ASP A 40 1.26 -5.26 -14.82
C ASP A 40 1.64 -5.18 -16.30
N ALA A 41 2.16 -4.05 -16.76
CA ALA A 41 2.57 -3.85 -18.15
C ALA A 41 3.60 -4.93 -18.55
N PHE A 42 3.44 -5.48 -19.76
CA PHE A 42 4.25 -6.60 -20.25
C PHE A 42 4.21 -7.84 -19.34
N ASN A 43 3.23 -7.93 -18.44
CA ASN A 43 3.17 -8.96 -17.41
C ASN A 43 4.48 -9.09 -16.62
N MET A 44 5.14 -7.95 -16.35
CA MET A 44 6.48 -7.93 -15.75
C MET A 44 6.49 -8.36 -14.29
N LYS A 45 5.34 -8.32 -13.60
CA LYS A 45 5.23 -8.74 -12.19
C LYS A 45 6.27 -8.06 -11.31
N SER A 46 6.38 -6.73 -11.48
CA SER A 46 7.41 -5.93 -10.81
C SER A 46 7.10 -5.66 -9.34
N SER A 47 5.82 -5.64 -8.96
CA SER A 47 5.40 -5.34 -7.59
C SER A 47 5.87 -6.41 -6.60
N ARG A 48 6.32 -5.95 -5.41
CA ARG A 48 6.72 -6.79 -4.28
C ARG A 48 6.07 -6.24 -3.02
N LEU A 49 5.69 -7.14 -2.12
CA LEU A 49 5.05 -6.80 -0.86
C LEU A 49 5.79 -7.43 0.31
N VAL A 50 5.83 -6.71 1.43
CA VAL A 50 6.15 -7.23 2.76
C VAL A 50 4.97 -6.90 3.66
N VAL A 51 4.45 -7.89 4.37
CA VAL A 51 3.34 -7.70 5.32
C VAL A 51 3.89 -7.84 6.73
N ALA A 52 3.97 -6.73 7.46
CA ALA A 52 4.40 -6.71 8.84
C ALA A 52 3.20 -6.95 9.77
N LEU A 53 3.28 -7.96 10.63
CA LEU A 53 2.24 -8.39 11.57
C LEU A 53 2.82 -8.57 12.98
N GLY A 54 1.98 -8.53 14.01
CA GLY A 54 2.38 -8.78 15.39
C GLY A 54 3.50 -7.86 15.87
N GLU A 55 4.56 -8.42 16.47
CA GLU A 55 5.71 -7.65 16.95
C GLU A 55 6.44 -6.89 15.82
N LYS A 56 6.40 -7.39 14.59
CA LYS A 56 7.00 -6.70 13.44
C LYS A 56 6.24 -5.44 13.04
N GLN A 57 4.92 -5.42 13.25
CA GLN A 57 4.08 -4.23 13.10
C GLN A 57 4.50 -3.15 14.11
N ASP A 58 4.65 -3.52 15.37
CA ASP A 58 5.04 -2.58 16.42
C ASP A 58 6.45 -2.03 16.19
N LEU A 59 7.41 -2.92 15.87
CA LEU A 59 8.80 -2.56 15.57
C LEU A 59 8.91 -1.64 14.34
N LEU A 60 8.11 -1.86 13.33
CA LEU A 60 8.07 -1.01 12.12
C LEU A 60 7.76 0.45 12.48
N TRP A 61 6.67 0.68 13.20
CA TRP A 61 6.24 2.05 13.50
C TRP A 61 7.09 2.74 14.54
N ASP A 62 7.63 2.01 15.52
CA ASP A 62 8.64 2.54 16.45
C ASP A 62 9.88 2.98 15.70
N SER A 63 10.37 2.17 14.76
CA SER A 63 11.55 2.50 13.95
C SER A 63 11.30 3.68 13.00
N ILE A 64 10.11 3.79 12.41
CA ILE A 64 9.75 4.96 11.60
C ILE A 64 9.81 6.23 12.46
N TYR A 65 9.21 6.21 13.65
CA TYR A 65 9.27 7.33 14.57
C TYR A 65 10.71 7.72 14.95
N GLU A 66 11.55 6.74 15.25
CA GLU A 66 12.97 6.95 15.60
C GLU A 66 13.75 7.60 14.46
N VAL A 67 13.57 7.12 13.22
CA VAL A 67 14.27 7.66 12.03
C VAL A 67 13.95 9.12 11.80
N PHE A 68 12.73 9.55 12.11
CA PHE A 68 12.31 10.96 11.98
C PHE A 68 12.76 11.84 13.14
N GLY A 69 13.29 11.29 14.23
CA GLY A 69 13.85 12.05 15.35
C GLY A 69 12.87 13.02 16.02
N GLY A 70 11.56 12.81 15.88
CA GLY A 70 10.51 13.68 16.43
C GLY A 70 9.86 14.65 15.43
N ASP A 71 10.30 14.69 14.17
CA ASP A 71 9.69 15.53 13.12
C ASP A 71 8.28 15.05 12.71
N VAL A 72 7.92 13.81 13.06
CA VAL A 72 6.58 13.27 12.88
C VAL A 72 5.89 13.17 14.24
N PRO A 73 4.62 13.63 14.38
CA PRO A 73 3.89 13.51 15.62
C PRO A 73 3.77 12.06 16.10
N LYS A 74 4.10 11.82 17.36
CA LYS A 74 4.11 10.47 17.93
C LYS A 74 2.73 9.83 17.92
N ASP A 75 1.70 10.58 18.23
CA ASP A 75 0.30 10.14 18.23
C ASP A 75 -0.12 9.60 16.85
N LYS A 76 0.40 10.19 15.77
CA LYS A 76 0.15 9.72 14.40
C LYS A 76 0.80 8.36 14.14
N THR A 77 2.07 8.17 14.50
CA THR A 77 2.74 6.88 14.35
C THR A 77 2.15 5.82 15.28
N ASP A 78 1.77 6.21 16.50
CA ASP A 78 1.09 5.33 17.46
C ASP A 78 -0.29 4.88 16.94
N SER A 79 -1.04 5.75 16.24
CA SER A 79 -2.31 5.36 15.63
C SER A 79 -2.16 4.29 14.56
N PHE A 80 -1.06 4.32 13.79
CA PHE A 80 -0.76 3.28 12.80
C PHE A 80 -0.22 1.99 13.45
N LYS A 81 0.62 2.13 14.48
CA LYS A 81 1.11 1.01 15.29
C LYS A 81 -0.03 0.23 15.95
N ALA A 82 -1.10 0.91 16.34
CA ALA A 82 -2.29 0.31 16.95
C ALA A 82 -3.02 -0.65 16.00
N GLY A 83 -2.76 -0.61 14.69
CA GLY A 83 -3.32 -1.52 13.71
C GLY A 83 -2.83 -2.97 13.84
N ALA A 84 -3.51 -3.89 13.16
CA ALA A 84 -3.17 -5.31 13.15
C ALA A 84 -1.95 -5.63 12.29
N GLY A 85 -1.65 -4.78 11.29
CA GLY A 85 -0.51 -4.96 10.42
C GLY A 85 -0.30 -3.80 9.45
N THR A 86 0.79 -3.89 8.69
CA THR A 86 1.12 -2.93 7.62
C THR A 86 1.58 -3.68 6.37
N VAL A 87 1.01 -3.32 5.22
CA VAL A 87 1.53 -3.74 3.91
C VAL A 87 2.55 -2.69 3.45
N LEU A 88 3.78 -3.12 3.21
CA LEU A 88 4.84 -2.34 2.58
C LEU A 88 4.86 -2.66 1.08
N TYR A 89 4.77 -1.64 0.25
CA TYR A 89 4.73 -1.76 -1.20
C TYR A 89 6.05 -1.39 -1.82
N PHE A 90 6.57 -2.28 -2.66
CA PHE A 90 7.79 -2.07 -3.43
C PHE A 90 7.56 -2.42 -4.89
N TYR A 91 8.43 -1.92 -5.77
CA TYR A 91 8.68 -2.57 -7.05
C TYR A 91 10.14 -3.00 -7.15
N ASP A 92 10.39 -4.07 -7.90
CA ASP A 92 11.71 -4.63 -8.10
C ASP A 92 12.40 -3.96 -9.31
N GLN A 93 13.39 -3.13 -9.03
CA GLN A 93 14.17 -2.42 -10.04
C GLN A 93 14.94 -3.37 -10.96
N ALA A 94 15.33 -4.55 -10.47
CA ALA A 94 16.04 -5.55 -11.29
C ALA A 94 15.11 -6.11 -12.39
N VAL A 95 13.83 -6.34 -12.06
CA VAL A 95 12.82 -6.74 -13.05
C VAL A 95 12.61 -5.63 -14.09
N VAL A 96 12.45 -4.39 -13.63
CA VAL A 96 12.29 -3.23 -14.53
C VAL A 96 13.49 -3.10 -15.45
N LYS A 97 14.71 -3.20 -14.93
CA LYS A 97 15.94 -3.11 -15.69
C LYS A 97 16.04 -4.23 -16.74
N GLY A 98 15.69 -5.46 -16.37
CA GLY A 98 15.68 -6.60 -17.29
C GLY A 98 14.78 -6.35 -18.52
N LEU A 99 13.60 -5.74 -18.30
CA LEU A 99 12.69 -5.39 -19.40
C LEU A 99 13.15 -4.18 -20.21
N GLN A 100 13.79 -3.21 -19.60
CA GLN A 100 14.44 -2.10 -20.32
C GLN A 100 15.49 -2.62 -21.30
N ASP A 101 16.29 -3.61 -20.90
CA ASP A 101 17.33 -4.22 -21.73
C ASP A 101 16.72 -5.08 -22.85
N GLN A 102 15.65 -5.81 -22.55
CA GLN A 102 14.94 -6.66 -23.50
C GLN A 102 14.16 -5.85 -24.55
N PHE A 103 13.61 -4.70 -24.17
CA PHE A 103 12.77 -3.85 -25.01
C PHE A 103 13.27 -2.40 -25.05
N PRO A 104 14.42 -2.11 -25.69
CA PRO A 104 15.05 -0.79 -25.67
C PRO A 104 14.16 0.36 -26.15
N LEU A 105 13.26 0.07 -27.10
CA LEU A 105 12.31 1.07 -27.63
C LEU A 105 11.39 1.65 -26.53
N TYR A 106 11.06 0.86 -25.53
CA TYR A 106 10.18 1.23 -24.42
C TYR A 106 10.92 1.44 -23.10
N ALA A 107 12.24 1.41 -23.10
CA ALA A 107 13.05 1.40 -21.88
C ALA A 107 12.70 2.53 -20.92
N GLY A 108 12.46 3.74 -21.42
CA GLY A 108 12.07 4.90 -20.62
C GLY A 108 10.69 4.79 -19.94
N ASN A 109 9.82 3.89 -20.41
CA ASN A 109 8.45 3.78 -19.92
C ASN A 109 8.33 2.80 -18.73
N PHE A 110 9.17 1.76 -18.66
CA PHE A 110 9.03 0.69 -17.68
C PHE A 110 9.01 1.15 -16.22
N PRO A 111 9.85 2.13 -15.78
CA PRO A 111 9.76 2.63 -14.41
C PRO A 111 8.39 3.25 -14.09
N GLY A 112 7.84 4.04 -15.03
CA GLY A 112 6.51 4.61 -14.90
C GLY A 112 5.42 3.55 -14.87
N TRP A 113 5.51 2.53 -15.72
CA TRP A 113 4.54 1.42 -15.75
C TRP A 113 4.59 0.58 -14.48
N ALA A 114 5.76 0.36 -13.89
CA ALA A 114 5.90 -0.32 -12.59
C ALA A 114 5.19 0.45 -11.48
N LEU A 115 5.34 1.78 -11.44
CA LEU A 115 4.63 2.63 -10.47
C LEU A 115 3.11 2.61 -10.69
N GLN A 116 2.64 2.63 -11.95
CA GLN A 116 1.21 2.53 -12.27
C GLN A 116 0.64 1.18 -11.85
N ALA A 117 1.32 0.07 -12.11
CA ALA A 117 0.92 -1.25 -11.67
C ALA A 117 0.87 -1.34 -10.14
N ASN A 118 1.87 -0.79 -9.46
CA ASN A 118 1.89 -0.73 -8.00
C ASN A 118 0.71 0.07 -7.44
N ALA A 119 0.36 1.22 -8.05
CA ALA A 119 -0.82 2.01 -7.66
C ALA A 119 -2.14 1.25 -7.87
N MET A 120 -2.27 0.48 -8.95
CA MET A 120 -3.41 -0.42 -9.17
C MET A 120 -3.48 -1.51 -8.09
N LEU A 121 -2.34 -2.06 -7.68
CA LEU A 121 -2.27 -3.05 -6.60
C LEU A 121 -2.65 -2.42 -5.25
N GLN A 122 -2.15 -1.23 -4.94
CA GLN A 122 -2.49 -0.50 -3.72
C GLN A 122 -4.00 -0.29 -3.58
N ILE A 123 -4.66 0.25 -4.59
CA ILE A 123 -6.11 0.49 -4.54
C ILE A 123 -6.90 -0.82 -4.48
N SER A 124 -6.42 -1.88 -5.12
CA SER A 124 -7.07 -3.20 -5.09
C SER A 124 -6.99 -3.83 -3.70
N ILE A 125 -5.82 -3.84 -3.07
CA ILE A 125 -5.64 -4.35 -1.70
C ILE A 125 -6.44 -3.50 -0.71
N TRP A 126 -6.36 -2.18 -0.81
CA TRP A 126 -7.11 -1.27 0.07
C TRP A 126 -8.62 -1.54 0.02
N SER A 127 -9.16 -1.70 -1.21
CA SER A 127 -10.57 -2.02 -1.40
C SER A 127 -10.90 -3.44 -0.91
N GLY A 128 -10.03 -4.42 -1.17
CA GLY A 128 -10.19 -5.79 -0.73
C GLY A 128 -10.15 -5.96 0.79
N LEU A 129 -9.32 -5.19 1.50
CA LEU A 129 -9.33 -5.12 2.96
C LEU A 129 -10.65 -4.53 3.47
N ARG A 130 -11.16 -3.48 2.83
CA ARG A 130 -12.45 -2.89 3.21
C ARG A 130 -13.63 -3.83 2.97
N GLU A 131 -13.58 -4.70 1.96
CA GLU A 131 -14.57 -5.76 1.76
C GLU A 131 -14.61 -6.77 2.92
N LEU A 132 -13.47 -7.02 3.57
CA LEU A 132 -13.36 -7.82 4.78
C LEU A 132 -13.76 -7.07 6.07
N GLY A 133 -14.20 -5.81 5.96
CA GLY A 133 -14.54 -4.99 7.13
C GLY A 133 -13.34 -4.31 7.79
N ILE A 134 -12.16 -4.36 7.17
CA ILE A 134 -10.91 -3.82 7.70
C ILE A 134 -10.71 -2.39 7.25
N GLY A 135 -10.27 -1.53 8.16
CA GLY A 135 -9.85 -0.16 7.90
C GLY A 135 -8.37 -0.11 7.53
N ALA A 136 -8.01 0.79 6.61
CA ALA A 136 -6.62 1.03 6.24
C ALA A 136 -6.42 2.46 5.76
N SER A 137 -5.17 2.92 5.73
CA SER A 137 -4.78 4.21 5.15
C SER A 137 -3.43 4.08 4.43
N LEU A 138 -3.23 4.88 3.38
CA LEU A 138 -1.98 4.86 2.61
C LEU A 138 -1.05 5.97 3.09
N GLN A 139 0.19 5.62 3.40
CA GLN A 139 1.23 6.49 3.94
C GLN A 139 2.47 6.47 3.04
N HIS A 140 3.26 7.57 3.08
CA HIS A 140 4.46 7.74 2.25
C HIS A 140 5.58 8.38 3.09
N TYR A 141 6.24 7.57 3.90
CA TYR A 141 7.40 7.98 4.72
C TYR A 141 8.74 7.78 4.01
N ASN A 142 8.70 7.12 2.84
CA ASN A 142 9.85 7.00 1.95
C ASN A 142 10.23 8.38 1.35
N PRO A 143 11.50 8.64 0.97
CA PRO A 143 12.62 7.70 1.03
C PRO A 143 13.32 7.65 2.41
N VAL A 144 12.91 8.47 3.38
CA VAL A 144 13.60 8.64 4.66
C VAL A 144 13.77 7.31 5.42
N ILE A 145 12.77 6.43 5.34
CA ILE A 145 12.74 5.14 6.05
C ILE A 145 13.34 3.97 5.24
N ASP A 146 13.72 4.17 3.98
CA ASP A 146 14.05 3.06 3.05
C ASP A 146 15.16 2.17 3.59
N GLN A 147 16.25 2.75 4.10
CA GLN A 147 17.36 2.01 4.66
C GLN A 147 16.95 1.20 5.90
N LYS A 148 16.17 1.82 6.79
CA LYS A 148 15.70 1.15 8.01
C LYS A 148 14.78 -0.03 7.69
N ILE A 149 13.90 0.11 6.70
CA ILE A 149 13.00 -0.96 6.25
C ILE A 149 13.78 -2.14 5.68
N ARG A 150 14.84 -1.88 4.89
CA ARG A 150 15.72 -2.94 4.37
C ARG A 150 16.35 -3.74 5.50
N GLU A 151 16.89 -3.08 6.51
CA GLU A 151 17.53 -3.71 7.67
C GLU A 151 16.55 -4.54 8.51
N LEU A 152 15.33 -4.02 8.74
CA LEU A 152 14.31 -4.67 9.58
C LEU A 152 13.73 -5.94 8.97
N PHE A 153 13.57 -5.96 7.64
CA PHE A 153 12.83 -7.00 6.94
C PHE A 153 13.68 -7.76 5.92
N ASP A 154 15.01 -7.56 5.92
CA ASP A 154 15.94 -8.20 4.97
C ASP A 154 15.50 -8.03 3.51
N VAL A 155 15.13 -6.80 3.16
CA VAL A 155 14.59 -6.47 1.84
C VAL A 155 15.74 -6.29 0.84
N PRO A 156 15.72 -6.96 -0.34
CA PRO A 156 16.73 -6.79 -1.36
C PRO A 156 16.96 -5.34 -1.78
N GLU A 157 18.21 -4.97 -2.10
CA GLU A 157 18.56 -3.61 -2.54
C GLU A 157 17.81 -3.18 -3.80
N SER A 158 17.45 -4.15 -4.67
CA SER A 158 16.69 -3.88 -5.89
C SER A 158 15.23 -3.46 -5.63
N TYR A 159 14.71 -3.65 -4.39
CA TYR A 159 13.33 -3.27 -4.07
C TYR A 159 13.25 -1.80 -3.69
N GLN A 160 12.54 -1.01 -4.49
CA GLN A 160 12.25 0.40 -4.20
C GLN A 160 10.95 0.51 -3.41
N LEU A 161 11.03 1.05 -2.20
CA LEU A 161 9.84 1.30 -1.36
C LEU A 161 8.98 2.42 -1.96
N ILE A 162 7.66 2.16 -2.04
CA ILE A 162 6.68 3.08 -2.64
C ILE A 162 5.71 3.64 -1.61
N ALA A 163 5.18 2.79 -0.75
CA ALA A 163 4.15 3.19 0.22
C ALA A 163 4.06 2.20 1.39
N GLN A 164 3.40 2.64 2.44
CA GLN A 164 3.05 1.87 3.63
C GLN A 164 1.53 1.95 3.82
N MET A 165 0.88 0.80 4.08
CA MET A 165 -0.56 0.74 4.33
C MET A 165 -0.84 0.05 5.66
N PRO A 166 -0.87 0.80 6.78
CA PRO A 166 -1.36 0.25 8.03
C PRO A 166 -2.84 -0.13 7.91
N PHE A 167 -3.21 -1.26 8.51
CA PHE A 167 -4.57 -1.77 8.51
C PHE A 167 -4.95 -2.41 9.85
N GLY A 168 -6.26 -2.47 10.14
CA GLY A 168 -6.77 -3.04 11.38
C GLY A 168 -8.29 -2.98 11.48
N GLY A 169 -8.83 -3.39 12.61
CA GLY A 169 -10.23 -3.21 12.95
C GLY A 169 -10.58 -1.72 13.00
N ILE A 170 -11.76 -1.38 12.51
CA ILE A 170 -12.23 0.01 12.46
C ILE A 170 -12.74 0.41 13.83
N VAL A 171 -12.15 1.45 14.43
CA VAL A 171 -12.60 2.05 15.69
C VAL A 171 -13.56 3.21 15.42
N GLU A 172 -13.30 3.97 14.35
CA GLU A 172 -14.10 5.15 14.00
C GLU A 172 -14.25 5.27 12.49
N GLU A 173 -15.47 5.56 12.04
CA GLU A 173 -15.74 5.85 10.62
C GLU A 173 -15.28 7.27 10.28
N PRO A 174 -14.62 7.46 9.13
CA PRO A 174 -14.19 8.80 8.72
C PRO A 174 -15.38 9.68 8.34
N GLY A 175 -15.28 10.97 8.60
CA GLY A 175 -16.27 11.97 8.22
C GLY A 175 -16.62 11.98 6.72
N PRO A 176 -17.66 12.70 6.30
CA PRO A 176 -18.10 12.75 4.91
C PRO A 176 -16.99 13.28 4.00
N LYS A 177 -16.95 12.78 2.77
CA LYS A 177 -16.02 13.26 1.73
C LYS A 177 -16.70 14.36 0.90
N GLU A 178 -16.03 15.47 0.73
CA GLU A 178 -16.45 16.50 -0.22
C GLU A 178 -16.45 15.95 -1.65
N LYS A 179 -17.49 16.31 -2.41
CA LYS A 179 -17.62 15.95 -3.81
C LYS A 179 -17.23 17.14 -4.67
N GLU A 180 -16.42 16.87 -5.67
CA GLU A 180 -16.09 17.83 -6.73
C GLU A 180 -17.06 17.67 -7.91
N ASP A 181 -17.28 18.75 -8.67
CA ASP A 181 -17.95 18.66 -9.96
C ASP A 181 -17.10 17.84 -10.94
N ILE A 182 -17.63 16.66 -11.29
CA ILE A 182 -16.90 15.69 -12.12
C ILE A 182 -16.59 16.20 -13.52
N SER A 183 -17.34 17.20 -14.04
CA SER A 183 -17.09 17.79 -15.35
C SER A 183 -15.71 18.46 -15.47
N LYS A 184 -15.11 18.84 -14.34
CA LYS A 184 -13.73 19.38 -14.29
C LYS A 184 -12.66 18.33 -14.59
N ARG A 185 -12.98 17.04 -14.45
CA ARG A 185 -12.06 15.91 -14.59
C ARG A 185 -12.40 14.98 -15.75
N VAL A 186 -13.64 14.99 -16.20
CA VAL A 186 -14.11 14.11 -17.30
C VAL A 186 -14.69 14.97 -18.41
N ARG A 187 -14.04 14.95 -19.58
CA ARG A 187 -14.54 15.59 -20.81
C ARG A 187 -15.04 14.51 -21.75
N ILE A 188 -16.30 14.63 -22.17
CA ILE A 188 -16.91 13.72 -23.16
C ILE A 188 -16.89 14.42 -24.53
N VAL A 189 -16.31 13.77 -25.54
CA VAL A 189 -16.31 14.19 -26.94
C VAL A 189 -17.09 13.15 -27.72
N LYS A 190 -18.14 13.61 -28.46
CA LYS A 190 -18.99 12.76 -29.27
C LYS A 190 -18.76 13.09 -30.74
#